data_da180295232db450b3c9e77ffb5b810b
#
_entry.id   da180295232db450b3c9e77ffb5b810b
#
_cell.length_a   1.000
_cell.length_b   1.000
_cell.length_c   1.000
_cell.angle_alpha   90.00
_cell.angle_beta   90.00
_cell.angle_gamma   90.00
#
_symmetry.space_group_name_H-M   'P 1'
#
loop_
_entity.id
_entity.type
_entity.pdbx_description
1 polymer ?
#
loop_
_entity_poly.entity_id
_entity_poly.type
_entity_poly.pdbx_seq_one_letter_code
_entity_poly.pdbx_strand_id
1 'polypeptide(L)'
;MKNKALILEYCKQFPNTANLTLSKKIYKEHPEKFNDVEQVRDRVRYYRGNKGVKDKKYAKPHIDYLEKLKNELPKGESEKTEPYYLPKDRKKVLIISDIHLPYHDDKALFAALEYGLKEEVDTIYINGDLLDFALISKHENNTTKHSVKYELDCAKVFLKGLREMFPKALIIYKYGNHDLRFDKWIRLKAPELLDIENIMLSELLSLRELNIIQLDSLQWCYMWDIAVLHGHELPMKSGGINPARAARLAINRPLIIGHFHRQSKDAGMILGRPHYYTYSNGCLCDLTPAYLPINNWVHGFCIVDNGIVTQKEVINGTIH
;
A
#
# COMPACT_ATOMS: atom_id res chain seq x y z
N MET A 1 -2.92 62.62 13.63
CA MET A 1 -3.90 61.51 13.86
C MET A 1 -3.86 61.08 15.33
N LYS A 2 -4.65 61.83 16.15
CA LYS A 2 -4.76 61.54 17.59
C LYS A 2 -5.34 60.11 17.80
N ASN A 3 -4.81 59.33 18.75
CA ASN A 3 -5.26 58.03 19.23
C ASN A 3 -4.94 56.81 18.32
N LYS A 4 -4.03 56.93 17.33
CA LYS A 4 -3.62 55.79 16.46
C LYS A 4 -2.98 54.67 17.31
N ALA A 5 -2.02 55.02 18.14
CA ALA A 5 -1.30 54.03 18.99
C ALA A 5 -2.21 53.25 19.88
N LEU A 6 -3.14 53.89 20.54
CA LEU A 6 -4.12 53.27 21.41
C LEU A 6 -4.99 52.21 20.67
N ILE A 7 -5.55 52.61 19.51
CA ILE A 7 -6.41 51.69 18.76
C ILE A 7 -5.60 50.46 18.24
N LEU A 8 -4.37 50.66 17.81
CA LEU A 8 -3.50 49.60 17.35
C LEU A 8 -3.14 48.63 18.48
N GLU A 9 -2.90 49.14 19.68
CA GLU A 9 -2.62 48.36 20.86
C GLU A 9 -3.82 47.43 21.19
N TYR A 10 -5.04 47.95 21.24
CA TYR A 10 -6.25 47.15 21.45
C TYR A 10 -6.49 46.16 20.30
N CYS A 11 -6.19 46.54 19.06
CA CYS A 11 -6.29 45.61 17.93
C CYS A 11 -5.31 44.43 18.06
N LYS A 12 -4.11 44.68 18.60
CA LYS A 12 -3.12 43.61 18.90
C LYS A 12 -3.56 42.74 20.09
N GLN A 13 -4.00 43.34 21.15
CA GLN A 13 -4.39 42.66 22.36
C GLN A 13 -5.64 41.80 22.17
N PHE A 14 -6.57 42.24 21.31
CA PHE A 14 -7.85 41.56 21.07
C PHE A 14 -8.07 41.25 19.56
N PRO A 15 -7.21 40.46 18.92
CA PRO A 15 -7.21 40.29 17.47
C PRO A 15 -8.50 39.67 16.92
N ASN A 16 -9.13 38.77 17.68
CA ASN A 16 -10.30 38.02 17.24
C ASN A 16 -11.65 38.62 17.71
N THR A 17 -11.61 39.69 18.48
CA THR A 17 -12.83 40.33 18.96
C THR A 17 -13.52 41.09 17.83
N ALA A 18 -14.84 40.93 17.70
CA ALA A 18 -15.62 41.65 16.69
C ALA A 18 -15.41 43.19 16.82
N ASN A 19 -15.35 43.87 15.66
CA ASN A 19 -15.02 45.31 15.61
C ASN A 19 -15.94 46.16 16.51
N LEU A 20 -17.25 45.87 16.54
CA LEU A 20 -18.19 46.59 17.37
C LEU A 20 -17.93 46.36 18.88
N THR A 21 -17.70 45.10 19.27
CA THR A 21 -17.40 44.72 20.67
C THR A 21 -16.13 45.40 21.16
N LEU A 22 -15.06 45.34 20.31
CA LEU A 22 -13.80 46.00 20.62
C LEU A 22 -13.98 47.51 20.74
N SER A 23 -14.75 48.12 19.84
CA SER A 23 -15.01 49.56 19.84
C SER A 23 -15.77 50.01 21.07
N LYS A 24 -16.79 49.24 21.52
CA LYS A 24 -17.50 49.50 22.77
C LYS A 24 -16.56 49.42 23.97
N LYS A 25 -15.64 48.45 23.99
CA LYS A 25 -14.63 48.33 25.06
C LYS A 25 -13.70 49.54 25.08
N ILE A 26 -13.12 49.95 23.96
CA ILE A 26 -12.21 51.07 23.83
C ILE A 26 -12.92 52.38 24.26
N TYR A 27 -14.15 52.61 23.80
CA TYR A 27 -14.92 53.78 24.14
C TYR A 27 -15.28 53.85 25.62
N LYS A 28 -15.62 52.69 26.23
CA LYS A 28 -15.89 52.61 27.65
C LYS A 28 -14.69 52.95 28.53
N GLU A 29 -13.48 52.54 28.10
CA GLU A 29 -12.24 52.74 28.87
C GLU A 29 -11.60 54.10 28.60
N HIS A 30 -11.91 54.73 27.43
CA HIS A 30 -11.34 56.00 27.02
C HIS A 30 -12.37 56.96 26.42
N PRO A 31 -13.48 57.27 27.15
CA PRO A 31 -14.55 58.11 26.58
C PRO A 31 -14.10 59.51 26.26
N GLU A 32 -13.08 60.04 26.93
CA GLU A 32 -12.52 61.37 26.68
C GLU A 32 -11.75 61.53 25.38
N LYS A 33 -11.42 60.39 24.72
CA LYS A 33 -10.59 60.40 23.50
C LYS A 33 -11.39 60.29 22.21
N PHE A 34 -12.70 59.99 22.32
CA PHE A 34 -13.56 59.73 21.16
C PHE A 34 -14.94 60.33 21.37
N ASN A 35 -15.57 60.77 20.28
CA ASN A 35 -16.89 61.38 20.37
C ASN A 35 -18.00 60.33 20.63
N ASP A 36 -17.84 59.18 20.01
CA ASP A 36 -18.80 58.04 20.14
C ASP A 36 -18.16 56.70 19.77
N VAL A 37 -18.92 55.62 19.94
CA VAL A 37 -18.50 54.26 19.63
C VAL A 37 -18.29 54.05 18.14
N GLU A 38 -19.05 54.72 17.26
CA GLU A 38 -18.93 54.59 15.81
C GLU A 38 -17.62 55.19 15.29
N GLN A 39 -17.18 56.31 15.86
CA GLN A 39 -15.88 56.88 15.57
C GLN A 39 -14.74 55.90 15.90
N VAL A 40 -14.83 55.20 17.03
CA VAL A 40 -13.87 54.18 17.41
C VAL A 40 -13.98 53.01 16.43
N ARG A 41 -15.20 52.60 16.08
CA ARG A 41 -15.45 51.44 15.17
C ARG A 41 -14.88 51.69 13.77
N ASP A 42 -15.02 52.88 13.22
CA ASP A 42 -14.47 53.24 11.94
C ASP A 42 -12.94 53.20 11.93
N ARG A 43 -12.30 53.63 13.03
CA ARG A 43 -10.85 53.52 13.19
C ARG A 43 -10.37 52.09 13.38
N VAL A 44 -11.08 51.30 14.18
CA VAL A 44 -10.79 49.87 14.32
C VAL A 44 -10.91 49.13 12.97
N ARG A 45 -11.97 49.44 12.21
CA ARG A 45 -12.14 48.90 10.83
C ARG A 45 -11.02 49.34 9.90
N TYR A 46 -10.60 50.59 9.97
CA TYR A 46 -9.52 51.10 9.16
C TYR A 46 -8.20 50.37 9.44
N TYR A 47 -7.82 50.26 10.72
CA TYR A 47 -6.55 49.64 11.10
C TYR A 47 -6.57 48.10 10.96
N ARG A 48 -7.70 47.48 11.04
CA ARG A 48 -7.89 46.06 10.73
C ARG A 48 -8.03 45.74 9.24
N GLY A 49 -7.95 46.78 8.36
CA GLY A 49 -7.97 46.60 6.92
C GLY A 49 -9.35 46.49 6.27
N ASN A 50 -10.45 46.63 7.03
CA ASN A 50 -11.83 46.57 6.50
C ASN A 50 -12.22 47.86 5.73
N LYS A 51 -11.54 48.98 5.94
CA LYS A 51 -11.75 50.25 5.24
C LYS A 51 -10.46 50.92 4.69
N GLY A 52 -9.30 50.26 4.76
CA GLY A 52 -8.05 50.83 4.35
C GLY A 52 -6.93 49.86 4.05
N VAL A 53 -5.97 50.25 3.27
CA VAL A 53 -4.91 49.41 2.73
C VAL A 53 -3.61 49.48 3.55
N LYS A 54 -3.38 50.58 4.29
CA LYS A 54 -2.04 50.90 4.80
C LYS A 54 -1.52 50.12 6.00
N ASP A 55 -2.39 49.50 6.81
CA ASP A 55 -1.97 48.77 8.04
C ASP A 55 -2.53 47.37 8.11
N LYS A 56 -2.65 46.67 6.97
CA LYS A 56 -3.13 45.27 6.89
C LYS A 56 -2.31 44.28 7.72
N LYS A 57 -1.08 44.62 8.09
CA LYS A 57 -0.26 43.74 8.96
C LYS A 57 -0.88 43.46 10.34
N TYR A 58 -1.76 44.36 10.82
CA TYR A 58 -2.49 44.15 12.07
C TYR A 58 -3.80 43.39 11.89
N ALA A 59 -4.22 43.15 10.65
CA ALA A 59 -5.41 42.35 10.34
C ALA A 59 -5.10 40.83 10.27
N LYS A 60 -3.84 40.43 10.39
CA LYS A 60 -3.38 39.04 10.33
C LYS A 60 -2.51 38.70 11.54
N PRO A 61 -3.06 38.69 12.75
CA PRO A 61 -2.29 38.35 13.96
C PRO A 61 -1.79 36.93 14.02
N HIS A 62 -2.27 36.06 13.10
CA HIS A 62 -1.91 34.65 13.10
C HIS A 62 -0.62 34.31 12.35
N ILE A 63 0.00 35.24 11.63
CA ILE A 63 1.24 34.97 10.90
C ILE A 63 2.38 34.64 11.86
N ASP A 64 2.50 35.44 12.93
CA ASP A 64 3.55 35.23 13.95
C ASP A 64 3.37 33.87 14.68
N TYR A 65 2.11 33.50 14.97
CA TYR A 65 1.78 32.21 15.56
C TYR A 65 2.03 31.06 14.59
N LEU A 66 1.77 31.24 13.31
CA LEU A 66 2.06 30.25 12.28
C LEU A 66 3.57 30.03 12.14
N GLU A 67 4.36 31.09 12.14
CA GLU A 67 5.81 30.98 12.09
C GLU A 67 6.38 30.32 13.35
N LYS A 68 5.88 30.69 14.51
CA LYS A 68 6.23 30.02 15.76
C LYS A 68 5.90 28.52 15.69
N LEU A 69 4.69 28.18 15.23
CA LEU A 69 4.27 26.77 15.08
C LEU A 69 5.16 26.03 14.08
N LYS A 70 5.51 26.63 12.96
CA LYS A 70 6.44 26.04 11.97
C LYS A 70 7.83 25.74 12.54
N ASN A 71 8.29 26.55 13.50
CA ASN A 71 9.60 26.40 14.12
C ASN A 71 9.57 25.42 15.29
N GLU A 72 8.45 25.30 16.00
CA GLU A 72 8.27 24.45 17.18
C GLU A 72 7.71 23.05 16.84
N LEU A 73 6.92 22.94 15.75
CA LEU A 73 6.36 21.66 15.33
C LEU A 73 7.45 20.77 14.73
N PRO A 74 7.63 19.54 15.20
CA PRO A 74 8.49 18.56 14.54
C PRO A 74 8.11 18.41 13.06
N LYS A 75 9.10 18.15 12.22
CA LYS A 75 8.82 17.83 10.81
C LYS A 75 7.95 16.58 10.75
N GLY A 76 6.95 16.61 9.89
CA GLY A 76 6.11 15.44 9.63
C GLY A 76 6.97 14.27 9.12
N GLU A 77 6.81 13.12 9.77
CA GLU A 77 7.45 11.89 9.37
C GLU A 77 6.47 11.07 8.53
N SER A 78 6.97 10.47 7.49
CA SER A 78 6.20 9.50 6.70
C SER A 78 7.05 8.26 6.49
N GLU A 79 6.54 7.13 6.93
CA GLU A 79 7.12 5.84 6.58
C GLU A 79 6.82 5.56 5.10
N LYS A 80 7.87 5.54 4.28
CA LYS A 80 7.78 5.15 2.87
C LYS A 80 8.51 3.85 2.69
N THR A 81 7.82 2.87 2.13
CA THR A 81 8.45 1.64 1.69
C THR A 81 9.08 1.87 0.33
N GLU A 82 10.42 1.76 0.25
CA GLU A 82 11.11 1.91 -1.04
C GLU A 82 10.81 0.73 -1.95
N PRO A 83 10.52 0.98 -3.23
CA PRO A 83 10.27 -0.09 -4.17
C PRO A 83 11.51 -0.96 -4.39
N TYR A 84 11.29 -2.24 -4.65
CA TYR A 84 12.33 -3.15 -5.12
C TYR A 84 12.40 -3.11 -6.64
N TYR A 85 13.59 -3.05 -7.19
CA TYR A 85 13.82 -3.12 -8.63
C TYR A 85 14.54 -4.41 -8.98
N LEU A 86 13.98 -5.17 -9.91
CA LEU A 86 14.65 -6.37 -10.44
C LEU A 86 16.03 -6.01 -11.01
N PRO A 87 17.10 -6.73 -10.66
CA PRO A 87 18.42 -6.51 -11.23
C PRO A 87 18.41 -6.58 -12.75
N LYS A 88 19.14 -5.68 -13.42
CA LYS A 88 19.13 -5.53 -14.89
C LYS A 88 19.71 -6.72 -15.66
N ASP A 89 20.48 -7.56 -15.00
CA ASP A 89 21.05 -8.79 -15.54
C ASP A 89 20.04 -9.93 -15.62
N ARG A 90 18.88 -9.81 -14.96
CA ARG A 90 17.79 -10.79 -15.01
C ARG A 90 16.94 -10.58 -16.26
N LYS A 91 16.65 -11.68 -16.95
CA LYS A 91 16.00 -11.65 -18.27
C LYS A 91 14.66 -12.35 -18.32
N LYS A 92 14.53 -13.47 -17.61
CA LYS A 92 13.34 -14.30 -17.70
C LYS A 92 12.82 -14.67 -16.31
N VAL A 93 11.62 -14.21 -15.98
CA VAL A 93 11.00 -14.33 -14.66
C VAL A 93 9.76 -15.23 -14.74
N LEU A 94 9.71 -16.26 -13.90
CA LEU A 94 8.47 -16.99 -13.60
C LEU A 94 7.76 -16.28 -12.44
N ILE A 95 6.51 -15.85 -12.66
CA ILE A 95 5.66 -15.25 -11.63
C ILE A 95 4.54 -16.20 -11.26
N ILE A 96 4.57 -16.74 -10.05
CA ILE A 96 3.54 -17.61 -9.47
C ILE A 96 2.92 -16.87 -8.27
N SER A 97 1.63 -17.12 -7.99
CA SER A 97 0.91 -16.49 -6.88
C SER A 97 -0.21 -17.38 -6.36
N ASP A 98 -0.71 -17.06 -5.18
CA ASP A 98 -1.92 -17.65 -4.64
C ASP A 98 -1.85 -19.19 -4.59
N ILE A 99 -0.78 -19.70 -3.99
CA ILE A 99 -0.50 -21.14 -3.86
C ILE A 99 -1.30 -21.73 -2.68
N HIS A 100 -1.43 -20.93 -1.59
CA HIS A 100 -2.20 -21.27 -0.39
C HIS A 100 -1.84 -22.64 0.21
N LEU A 101 -0.56 -22.92 0.41
CA LEU A 101 -0.14 -24.16 1.07
C LEU A 101 -0.85 -24.31 2.42
N PRO A 102 -1.41 -25.50 2.71
CA PRO A 102 -1.30 -26.78 2.00
C PRO A 102 -2.43 -27.04 0.99
N TYR A 103 -3.23 -26.05 0.62
CA TYR A 103 -4.39 -26.19 -0.28
C TYR A 103 -4.06 -25.91 -1.76
N HIS A 104 -2.79 -26.12 -2.15
CA HIS A 104 -2.36 -26.00 -3.55
C HIS A 104 -2.94 -27.13 -4.42
N ASP A 105 -3.05 -26.85 -5.71
CA ASP A 105 -3.32 -27.87 -6.71
C ASP A 105 -1.99 -28.43 -7.24
N ASP A 106 -1.73 -29.71 -6.99
CA ASP A 106 -0.47 -30.35 -7.37
C ASP A 106 -0.19 -30.25 -8.87
N LYS A 107 -1.21 -30.46 -9.71
CA LYS A 107 -1.04 -30.47 -11.16
C LYS A 107 -0.74 -29.08 -11.68
N ALA A 108 -1.42 -28.06 -11.17
CA ALA A 108 -1.21 -26.68 -11.59
C ALA A 108 0.15 -26.16 -11.12
N LEU A 109 0.50 -26.42 -9.85
CA LEU A 109 1.77 -25.99 -9.29
C LEU A 109 2.96 -26.62 -9.99
N PHE A 110 2.96 -27.95 -10.16
CA PHE A 110 4.08 -28.65 -10.81
C PHE A 110 4.18 -28.29 -12.30
N ALA A 111 3.06 -28.14 -13.03
CA ALA A 111 3.08 -27.68 -14.40
C ALA A 111 3.77 -26.30 -14.53
N ALA A 112 3.47 -25.36 -13.62
CA ALA A 112 4.11 -24.05 -13.63
C ALA A 112 5.63 -24.13 -13.37
N LEU A 113 6.05 -24.98 -12.42
CA LEU A 113 7.48 -25.17 -12.10
C LEU A 113 8.24 -25.88 -13.23
N GLU A 114 7.66 -26.94 -13.81
CA GLU A 114 8.22 -27.64 -14.96
C GLU A 114 8.37 -26.70 -16.17
N TYR A 115 7.38 -25.83 -16.40
CA TYR A 115 7.46 -24.81 -17.42
C TYR A 115 8.61 -23.84 -17.16
N GLY A 116 8.78 -23.41 -15.91
CA GLY A 116 9.90 -22.56 -15.52
C GLY A 116 11.27 -23.21 -15.76
N LEU A 117 11.40 -24.52 -15.47
CA LEU A 117 12.62 -25.28 -15.78
C LEU A 117 12.87 -25.36 -17.29
N LYS A 118 11.84 -25.70 -18.07
CA LYS A 118 11.92 -25.80 -19.53
C LYS A 118 12.31 -24.46 -20.19
N GLU A 119 11.78 -23.37 -19.67
CA GLU A 119 12.07 -22.02 -20.15
C GLU A 119 13.39 -21.46 -19.61
N GLU A 120 14.11 -22.20 -18.77
CA GLU A 120 15.38 -21.79 -18.16
C GLU A 120 15.29 -20.41 -17.50
N VAL A 121 14.24 -20.20 -16.69
CA VAL A 121 14.05 -18.92 -15.98
C VAL A 121 15.21 -18.63 -15.03
N ASP A 122 15.68 -17.40 -15.04
CA ASP A 122 16.74 -16.92 -14.16
C ASP A 122 16.24 -16.31 -12.85
N THR A 123 14.92 -16.12 -12.77
CA THR A 123 14.26 -15.52 -11.61
C THR A 123 12.91 -16.18 -11.36
N ILE A 124 12.59 -16.44 -10.08
CA ILE A 124 11.27 -16.87 -9.63
C ILE A 124 10.72 -15.83 -8.70
N TYR A 125 9.53 -15.37 -8.99
CA TYR A 125 8.81 -14.41 -8.17
C TYR A 125 7.53 -15.01 -7.62
N ILE A 126 7.50 -15.27 -6.30
CA ILE A 126 6.30 -15.69 -5.59
C ILE A 126 5.54 -14.42 -5.20
N ASN A 127 4.43 -14.15 -5.91
CA ASN A 127 3.68 -12.91 -5.78
C ASN A 127 2.57 -12.99 -4.73
N GLY A 128 2.92 -13.43 -3.53
CA GLY A 128 2.04 -13.44 -2.36
C GLY A 128 1.16 -14.68 -2.24
N ASP A 129 0.58 -14.81 -1.05
CA ASP A 129 -0.33 -15.88 -0.63
C ASP A 129 0.27 -17.28 -0.90
N LEU A 130 1.52 -17.47 -0.45
CA LEU A 130 2.17 -18.78 -0.43
C LEU A 130 1.52 -19.70 0.58
N LEU A 131 1.21 -19.16 1.78
CA LEU A 131 0.54 -19.86 2.89
C LEU A 131 -0.92 -19.40 3.00
N ASP A 132 -1.79 -20.28 3.47
CA ASP A 132 -3.19 -19.91 3.68
C ASP A 132 -3.45 -19.30 5.06
N PHE A 133 -2.88 -19.88 6.12
CA PHE A 133 -3.07 -19.46 7.50
C PHE A 133 -4.54 -19.30 7.89
N ALA A 134 -5.38 -20.26 7.47
CA ALA A 134 -6.81 -20.25 7.72
C ALA A 134 -7.15 -20.23 9.22
N LEU A 135 -6.40 -20.96 10.04
CA LEU A 135 -6.65 -21.08 11.49
C LEU A 135 -6.51 -19.76 12.24
N ILE A 136 -5.65 -18.86 11.78
CA ILE A 136 -5.42 -17.54 12.37
C ILE A 136 -6.07 -16.41 11.57
N SER A 137 -6.98 -16.76 10.67
CA SER A 137 -7.80 -15.81 9.93
C SER A 137 -8.78 -15.08 10.85
N LYS A 138 -9.18 -13.86 10.45
CA LYS A 138 -10.28 -13.13 11.11
C LYS A 138 -11.66 -13.71 10.75
N HIS A 139 -11.75 -14.51 9.71
CA HIS A 139 -12.98 -15.16 9.30
C HIS A 139 -13.09 -16.49 10.05
N GLU A 140 -14.24 -16.73 10.68
CA GLU A 140 -14.53 -18.01 11.31
C GLU A 140 -14.56 -19.10 10.24
N ASN A 141 -13.56 -19.96 10.27
CA ASN A 141 -13.47 -21.12 9.37
C ASN A 141 -13.51 -22.40 10.20
N ASN A 142 -14.72 -22.93 10.39
CA ASN A 142 -14.92 -24.20 11.10
C ASN A 142 -14.42 -25.42 10.32
N THR A 143 -13.85 -25.25 9.13
CA THR A 143 -13.44 -26.34 8.23
C THR A 143 -11.95 -26.58 8.19
N THR A 144 -11.14 -25.72 8.84
CA THR A 144 -9.67 -25.83 8.82
C THR A 144 -9.21 -27.06 9.59
N LYS A 145 -8.53 -27.98 8.91
CA LYS A 145 -8.02 -29.24 9.48
C LYS A 145 -6.53 -29.15 9.86
N HIS A 146 -5.82 -28.13 9.38
CA HIS A 146 -4.38 -28.06 9.48
C HIS A 146 -3.93 -27.02 10.53
N SER A 147 -2.91 -27.38 11.29
CA SER A 147 -2.29 -26.45 12.23
C SER A 147 -1.36 -25.48 11.51
N VAL A 148 -1.10 -24.32 12.12
CA VAL A 148 -0.09 -23.35 11.65
C VAL A 148 1.27 -24.03 11.44
N LYS A 149 1.66 -24.94 12.35
CA LYS A 149 2.90 -25.70 12.21
C LYS A 149 2.93 -26.54 10.93
N TYR A 150 1.84 -27.22 10.61
CA TYR A 150 1.76 -28.02 9.40
C TYR A 150 1.89 -27.18 8.14
N GLU A 151 1.25 -26.01 8.08
CA GLU A 151 1.37 -25.07 6.98
C GLU A 151 2.83 -24.56 6.81
N LEU A 152 3.48 -24.21 7.92
CA LEU A 152 4.90 -23.83 7.91
C LEU A 152 5.81 -24.97 7.42
N ASP A 153 5.57 -26.20 7.86
CA ASP A 153 6.36 -27.36 7.43
C ASP A 153 6.18 -27.62 5.92
N CYS A 154 4.97 -27.49 5.38
CA CYS A 154 4.71 -27.56 3.94
C CYS A 154 5.47 -26.47 3.16
N ALA A 155 5.42 -25.24 3.65
CA ALA A 155 6.13 -24.14 2.99
C ALA A 155 7.64 -24.33 3.02
N LYS A 156 8.21 -24.85 4.11
CA LYS A 156 9.66 -25.17 4.19
C LYS A 156 10.05 -26.23 3.16
N VAL A 157 9.26 -27.28 3.03
CA VAL A 157 9.50 -28.33 2.01
C VAL A 157 9.46 -27.74 0.62
N PHE A 158 8.43 -26.93 0.32
CA PHE A 158 8.29 -26.27 -0.97
C PHE A 158 9.46 -25.33 -1.30
N LEU A 159 9.80 -24.42 -0.39
CA LEU A 159 10.87 -23.43 -0.61
C LEU A 159 12.25 -24.08 -0.75
N LYS A 160 12.53 -25.13 0.02
CA LYS A 160 13.74 -25.94 -0.12
C LYS A 160 13.80 -26.64 -1.46
N GLY A 161 12.73 -27.31 -1.87
CA GLY A 161 12.63 -27.96 -3.16
C GLY A 161 12.74 -26.97 -4.31
N LEU A 162 12.12 -25.80 -4.19
CA LEU A 162 12.23 -24.72 -5.18
C LEU A 162 13.70 -24.27 -5.35
N ARG A 163 14.43 -24.09 -4.26
CA ARG A 163 15.87 -23.76 -4.30
C ARG A 163 16.71 -24.88 -4.92
N GLU A 164 16.40 -26.12 -4.62
CA GLU A 164 17.07 -27.29 -5.20
C GLU A 164 16.83 -27.40 -6.71
N MET A 165 15.60 -27.16 -7.17
CA MET A 165 15.23 -27.15 -8.60
C MET A 165 15.84 -25.98 -9.37
N PHE A 166 15.96 -24.82 -8.74
CA PHE A 166 16.48 -23.59 -9.35
C PHE A 166 17.68 -23.04 -8.60
N PRO A 167 18.82 -23.75 -8.57
CA PRO A 167 19.94 -23.43 -7.66
C PRO A 167 20.62 -22.10 -7.96
N LYS A 168 20.53 -21.57 -9.19
CA LYS A 168 21.15 -20.32 -9.62
C LYS A 168 20.15 -19.17 -9.79
N ALA A 169 18.85 -19.46 -9.75
CA ALA A 169 17.84 -18.44 -9.95
C ALA A 169 17.77 -17.48 -8.76
N LEU A 170 17.50 -16.24 -9.05
CA LEU A 170 17.05 -15.28 -8.04
C LEU A 170 15.63 -15.68 -7.61
N ILE A 171 15.43 -15.93 -6.33
CA ILE A 171 14.10 -16.21 -5.80
C ILE A 171 13.67 -15.02 -4.93
N ILE A 172 12.51 -14.48 -5.26
CA ILE A 172 11.89 -13.36 -4.55
C ILE A 172 10.54 -13.82 -4.04
N TYR A 173 10.29 -13.62 -2.76
CA TYR A 173 9.00 -13.90 -2.14
C TYR A 173 8.40 -12.62 -1.58
N LYS A 174 7.39 -12.09 -2.25
CA LYS A 174 6.56 -10.99 -1.77
C LYS A 174 5.43 -11.53 -0.91
N TYR A 175 5.23 -10.96 0.26
CA TYR A 175 4.11 -11.33 1.10
C TYR A 175 2.78 -10.82 0.53
N GLY A 176 1.79 -11.71 0.49
CA GLY A 176 0.40 -11.38 0.25
C GLY A 176 -0.34 -11.09 1.57
N ASN A 177 -1.65 -10.97 1.49
CA ASN A 177 -2.47 -10.70 2.68
C ASN A 177 -2.61 -11.92 3.61
N HIS A 178 -2.53 -13.15 3.08
CA HIS A 178 -2.54 -14.36 3.89
C HIS A 178 -1.22 -14.56 4.63
N ASP A 179 -0.09 -14.39 3.97
CA ASP A 179 1.23 -14.50 4.60
C ASP A 179 1.38 -13.56 5.80
N LEU A 180 0.82 -12.34 5.68
CA LEU A 180 0.82 -11.38 6.78
C LEU A 180 -0.01 -11.77 8.00
N ARG A 181 -0.89 -12.78 7.89
CA ARG A 181 -1.75 -13.18 9.01
C ARG A 181 -0.91 -13.60 10.21
N PHE A 182 0.19 -14.31 9.96
CA PHE A 182 1.04 -14.83 11.02
C PHE A 182 1.71 -13.70 11.82
N ASP A 183 2.47 -12.83 11.16
CA ASP A 183 3.17 -11.74 11.83
C ASP A 183 2.20 -10.75 12.50
N LYS A 184 1.04 -10.48 11.86
CA LYS A 184 -0.01 -9.69 12.47
C LYS A 184 -0.64 -10.36 13.68
N TRP A 185 -0.83 -11.68 13.65
CA TRP A 185 -1.38 -12.42 14.77
C TRP A 185 -0.43 -12.37 15.97
N ILE A 186 0.87 -12.60 15.76
CA ILE A 186 1.89 -12.46 16.82
C ILE A 186 1.81 -11.06 17.43
N ARG A 187 1.88 -10.01 16.61
CA ARG A 187 1.87 -8.60 17.09
C ARG A 187 0.61 -8.23 17.88
N LEU A 188 -0.55 -8.79 17.51
CA LEU A 188 -1.83 -8.41 18.09
C LEU A 188 -2.29 -9.32 19.24
N LYS A 189 -1.90 -10.59 19.23
CA LYS A 189 -2.40 -11.61 20.14
C LYS A 189 -1.35 -12.15 21.11
N ALA A 190 -0.09 -12.03 20.74
CA ALA A 190 1.03 -12.52 21.54
C ALA A 190 2.24 -11.55 21.45
N PRO A 191 2.06 -10.25 21.73
CA PRO A 191 3.13 -9.26 21.61
C PRO A 191 4.32 -9.56 22.53
N GLU A 192 4.10 -10.32 23.59
CA GLU A 192 5.15 -10.78 24.50
C GLU A 192 6.18 -11.70 23.82
N LEU A 193 5.83 -12.27 22.68
CA LEU A 193 6.72 -13.13 21.91
C LEU A 193 7.62 -12.33 20.94
N LEU A 194 7.40 -11.02 20.77
CA LEU A 194 8.16 -10.21 19.80
C LEU A 194 9.65 -10.11 20.13
N ASP A 195 10.02 -10.30 21.40
CA ASP A 195 11.42 -10.31 21.86
C ASP A 195 12.11 -11.66 21.66
N ILE A 196 11.37 -12.69 21.21
CA ILE A 196 11.94 -14.01 20.91
C ILE A 196 12.56 -13.95 19.51
N GLU A 197 13.84 -14.31 19.42
CA GLU A 197 14.53 -14.43 18.15
C GLU A 197 13.89 -15.50 17.24
N ASN A 198 13.91 -15.25 15.93
CA ASN A 198 13.47 -16.17 14.89
C ASN A 198 11.97 -16.54 14.95
N ILE A 199 11.12 -15.66 15.44
CA ILE A 199 9.67 -15.90 15.51
C ILE A 199 8.90 -15.38 14.29
N MET A 200 9.46 -14.44 13.53
CA MET A 200 8.79 -13.90 12.35
C MET A 200 8.75 -14.91 11.19
N LEU A 201 7.77 -14.78 10.33
CA LEU A 201 7.54 -15.73 9.24
C LEU A 201 8.78 -15.97 8.37
N SER A 202 9.51 -14.90 8.02
CA SER A 202 10.73 -15.00 7.22
C SER A 202 11.81 -15.87 7.84
N GLU A 203 11.93 -15.79 9.16
CA GLU A 203 12.91 -16.56 9.94
C GLU A 203 12.46 -18.01 10.12
N LEU A 204 11.19 -18.21 10.45
CA LEU A 204 10.60 -19.56 10.54
C LEU A 204 10.71 -20.33 9.22
N LEU A 205 10.63 -19.64 8.08
CA LEU A 205 10.79 -20.25 6.75
C LEU A 205 12.24 -20.33 6.28
N SER A 206 13.21 -19.86 7.07
CA SER A 206 14.63 -19.85 6.74
C SER A 206 14.93 -19.18 5.38
N LEU A 207 14.23 -18.07 5.08
CA LEU A 207 14.35 -17.42 3.77
C LEU A 207 15.77 -16.95 3.48
N ARG A 208 16.49 -16.47 4.51
CA ARG A 208 17.87 -16.02 4.40
C ARG A 208 18.83 -17.16 4.06
N GLU A 209 18.69 -18.29 4.72
CA GLU A 209 19.52 -19.50 4.51
C GLU A 209 19.28 -20.09 3.12
N LEU A 210 18.05 -19.97 2.63
CA LEU A 210 17.66 -20.38 1.27
C LEU A 210 18.03 -19.34 0.21
N ASN A 211 18.65 -18.21 0.58
CA ASN A 211 18.96 -17.10 -0.32
C ASN A 211 17.71 -16.63 -1.09
N ILE A 212 16.60 -16.45 -0.37
CA ILE A 212 15.33 -15.93 -0.88
C ILE A 212 15.16 -14.49 -0.40
N ILE A 213 14.96 -13.58 -1.32
CA ILE A 213 14.68 -12.18 -1.01
C ILE A 213 13.22 -12.04 -0.60
N GLN A 214 12.98 -11.61 0.63
CA GLN A 214 11.63 -11.26 1.09
C GLN A 214 11.29 -9.81 0.73
N LEU A 215 10.10 -9.59 0.21
CA LEU A 215 9.50 -8.26 0.06
C LEU A 215 8.28 -8.13 0.96
N ASP A 216 8.17 -6.95 1.59
CA ASP A 216 6.99 -6.65 2.40
C ASP A 216 5.72 -6.58 1.54
N SER A 217 4.60 -6.82 2.17
CA SER A 217 3.31 -6.90 1.46
C SER A 217 2.91 -5.61 0.74
N LEU A 218 3.32 -4.46 1.27
CA LEU A 218 3.05 -3.16 0.66
C LEU A 218 4.20 -2.68 -0.23
N GLN A 219 5.31 -3.42 -0.29
CA GLN A 219 6.47 -3.07 -1.09
C GLN A 219 6.20 -3.37 -2.57
N TRP A 220 6.33 -2.36 -3.41
CA TRP A 220 6.21 -2.52 -4.85
C TRP A 220 7.46 -3.16 -5.43
N CYS A 221 7.29 -4.07 -6.39
CA CYS A 221 8.36 -4.59 -7.20
C CYS A 221 8.24 -4.04 -8.62
N TYR A 222 9.35 -3.59 -9.19
CA TYR A 222 9.42 -3.19 -10.60
C TYR A 222 10.31 -4.16 -11.37
N MET A 223 9.77 -4.68 -12.44
CA MET A 223 10.45 -5.49 -13.44
C MET A 223 10.36 -4.74 -14.77
N TRP A 224 11.47 -4.21 -15.26
CA TRP A 224 11.49 -3.23 -16.37
C TRP A 224 10.62 -2.01 -16.00
N ASP A 225 9.59 -1.72 -16.79
CA ASP A 225 8.59 -0.67 -16.53
C ASP A 225 7.29 -1.21 -15.91
N ILE A 226 7.22 -2.52 -15.67
CA ILE A 226 6.05 -3.21 -15.15
C ILE A 226 6.10 -3.24 -13.61
N ALA A 227 5.07 -2.73 -12.96
CA ALA A 227 4.89 -2.93 -11.53
C ALA A 227 4.32 -4.32 -11.26
N VAL A 228 4.79 -4.98 -10.22
CA VAL A 228 4.25 -6.27 -9.76
C VAL A 228 3.80 -6.13 -8.31
N LEU A 229 2.52 -6.35 -8.09
CA LEU A 229 1.87 -6.27 -6.79
C LEU A 229 1.11 -7.57 -6.52
N HIS A 230 0.88 -7.91 -5.26
CA HIS A 230 -0.02 -9.04 -5.01
C HIS A 230 -1.46 -8.71 -5.44
N GLY A 231 -1.96 -7.52 -5.10
CA GLY A 231 -3.30 -7.05 -5.50
C GLY A 231 -4.14 -6.55 -4.33
N HIS A 232 -3.92 -7.05 -3.12
CA HIS A 232 -4.62 -6.60 -1.91
C HIS A 232 -4.26 -5.17 -1.50
N GLU A 233 -3.14 -4.64 -1.98
CA GLU A 233 -2.69 -3.26 -1.77
C GLU A 233 -3.53 -2.23 -2.54
N LEU A 234 -4.23 -2.69 -3.55
CA LEU A 234 -5.02 -1.82 -4.41
C LEU A 234 -6.36 -1.46 -3.75
N PRO A 235 -6.89 -0.26 -3.97
CA PRO A 235 -8.17 0.16 -3.41
C PRO A 235 -9.37 -0.51 -4.12
N MET A 236 -9.29 -1.81 -4.32
CA MET A 236 -10.30 -2.61 -5.01
C MET A 236 -10.87 -3.65 -4.05
N LYS A 237 -12.18 -3.63 -3.81
CA LYS A 237 -12.81 -4.56 -2.87
C LYS A 237 -12.97 -5.99 -3.41
N SER A 238 -13.12 -6.17 -4.72
CA SER A 238 -13.43 -7.49 -5.31
C SER A 238 -12.82 -7.75 -6.68
N GLY A 239 -12.01 -6.85 -7.23
CA GLY A 239 -11.49 -6.96 -8.60
C GLY A 239 -12.58 -6.96 -9.70
N GLY A 240 -13.85 -6.91 -9.34
CA GLY A 240 -14.96 -6.92 -10.29
C GLY A 240 -14.99 -8.17 -11.18
N ILE A 241 -15.55 -8.06 -12.39
CA ILE A 241 -15.57 -9.15 -13.39
C ILE A 241 -14.19 -9.34 -14.04
N ASN A 242 -13.46 -8.24 -14.25
CA ASN A 242 -12.12 -8.23 -14.83
C ASN A 242 -11.14 -7.52 -13.89
N PRO A 243 -10.37 -8.28 -13.08
CA PRO A 243 -9.43 -7.70 -12.13
C PRO A 243 -8.33 -6.85 -12.78
N ALA A 244 -7.83 -7.24 -13.95
CA ALA A 244 -6.82 -6.45 -14.67
C ALA A 244 -7.35 -5.07 -15.05
N ARG A 245 -8.60 -4.98 -15.52
CA ARG A 245 -9.23 -3.69 -15.84
C ARG A 245 -9.44 -2.85 -14.58
N ALA A 246 -9.90 -3.45 -13.49
CA ALA A 246 -10.08 -2.74 -12.24
C ALA A 246 -8.74 -2.17 -11.72
N ALA A 247 -7.67 -2.96 -11.76
CA ALA A 247 -6.33 -2.55 -11.38
C ALA A 247 -5.79 -1.44 -12.28
N ARG A 248 -5.99 -1.54 -13.60
CA ARG A 248 -5.60 -0.50 -14.55
C ARG A 248 -6.28 0.83 -14.24
N LEU A 249 -7.57 0.81 -13.96
CA LEU A 249 -8.32 2.02 -13.62
C LEU A 249 -7.87 2.65 -12.30
N ALA A 250 -7.39 1.83 -11.35
CA ALA A 250 -6.88 2.30 -10.08
C ALA A 250 -5.48 2.95 -10.18
N ILE A 251 -4.58 2.38 -11.00
CA ILE A 251 -3.15 2.76 -11.02
C ILE A 251 -2.72 3.42 -12.32
N ASN A 252 -3.34 3.08 -13.46
CA ASN A 252 -3.05 3.61 -14.81
C ASN A 252 -1.58 3.44 -15.25
N ARG A 253 -1.04 2.21 -15.14
CA ARG A 253 0.32 1.83 -15.57
C ARG A 253 0.42 0.34 -15.91
N PRO A 254 1.52 -0.10 -16.60
CA PRO A 254 1.82 -1.52 -16.73
C PRO A 254 1.87 -2.20 -15.37
N LEU A 255 1.13 -3.29 -15.19
CA LEU A 255 0.96 -3.92 -13.89
C LEU A 255 0.65 -5.41 -14.01
N ILE A 256 1.20 -6.22 -13.10
CA ILE A 256 0.84 -7.62 -12.88
C ILE A 256 0.34 -7.77 -11.45
N ILE A 257 -0.81 -8.42 -11.26
CA ILE A 257 -1.40 -8.72 -9.96
C ILE A 257 -1.79 -10.19 -9.82
N GLY A 258 -1.87 -10.70 -8.59
CA GLY A 258 -2.49 -11.95 -8.16
C GLY A 258 -3.79 -11.69 -7.39
N HIS A 259 -3.98 -12.35 -6.23
CA HIS A 259 -5.01 -12.13 -5.20
C HIS A 259 -6.45 -12.48 -5.60
N PHE A 260 -6.83 -12.23 -6.83
CA PHE A 260 -8.22 -12.41 -7.27
C PHE A 260 -8.49 -13.82 -7.82
N HIS A 261 -7.46 -14.65 -7.98
CA HIS A 261 -7.52 -16.01 -8.50
C HIS A 261 -8.16 -16.11 -9.90
N ARG A 262 -8.20 -14.99 -10.64
CA ARG A 262 -8.81 -14.90 -11.96
C ARG A 262 -7.85 -14.33 -12.98
N GLN A 263 -7.63 -15.06 -14.04
CA GLN A 263 -6.80 -14.59 -15.12
C GLN A 263 -7.55 -13.58 -15.96
N SER A 264 -6.93 -12.45 -16.22
CA SER A 264 -7.45 -11.42 -17.12
C SER A 264 -6.35 -10.51 -17.62
N LYS A 265 -6.64 -9.82 -18.73
CA LYS A 265 -5.77 -8.81 -19.35
C LYS A 265 -6.60 -7.61 -19.75
N ASP A 266 -6.06 -6.41 -19.61
CA ASP A 266 -6.69 -5.18 -20.06
C ASP A 266 -5.65 -4.22 -20.64
N ALA A 267 -6.02 -3.55 -21.73
CA ALA A 267 -5.15 -2.60 -22.41
C ALA A 267 -5.40 -1.18 -21.93
N GLY A 268 -4.32 -0.45 -21.70
CA GLY A 268 -4.35 0.97 -21.37
C GLY A 268 -3.58 1.82 -22.35
N MET A 269 -3.90 3.10 -22.40
CA MET A 269 -3.20 4.08 -23.18
C MET A 269 -2.93 5.32 -22.34
N ILE A 270 -1.73 5.83 -22.43
CA ILE A 270 -1.36 7.15 -21.92
C ILE A 270 -1.03 8.02 -23.13
N LEU A 271 -1.63 9.19 -23.24
CA LEU A 271 -1.41 10.08 -24.37
C LEU A 271 0.09 10.33 -24.58
N GLY A 272 0.55 10.12 -25.82
CA GLY A 272 1.96 10.27 -26.19
C GLY A 272 2.88 9.12 -25.80
N ARG A 273 2.34 7.98 -25.34
CA ARG A 273 3.10 6.74 -25.03
C ARG A 273 2.51 5.54 -25.75
N PRO A 274 3.32 4.46 -25.97
CA PRO A 274 2.80 3.20 -26.44
C PRO A 274 1.69 2.63 -25.55
N HIS A 275 0.83 1.78 -26.11
CA HIS A 275 -0.11 1.01 -25.32
C HIS A 275 0.62 0.16 -24.29
N TYR A 276 0.01 -0.01 -23.13
CA TYR A 276 0.49 -0.88 -22.06
C TYR A 276 -0.61 -1.85 -21.64
N TYR A 277 -0.24 -2.88 -20.93
CA TYR A 277 -1.17 -3.88 -20.44
C TYR A 277 -1.09 -4.01 -18.92
N THR A 278 -2.23 -4.33 -18.34
CA THR A 278 -2.36 -4.80 -16.97
C THR A 278 -2.82 -6.24 -17.01
N TYR A 279 -2.25 -7.06 -16.16
CA TYR A 279 -2.49 -8.50 -16.09
C TYR A 279 -2.93 -8.87 -14.68
N SER A 280 -3.92 -9.78 -14.57
CA SER A 280 -4.24 -10.49 -13.35
C SER A 280 -3.92 -11.95 -13.57
N ASN A 281 -3.10 -12.54 -12.70
CA ASN A 281 -2.80 -13.96 -12.72
C ASN A 281 -3.97 -14.78 -12.19
N GLY A 282 -4.05 -16.03 -12.61
CA GLY A 282 -4.81 -17.04 -11.89
C GLY A 282 -4.12 -17.42 -10.57
N CYS A 283 -4.59 -18.47 -9.94
CA CYS A 283 -3.99 -19.05 -8.74
C CYS A 283 -3.35 -20.41 -9.03
N LEU A 284 -2.68 -20.97 -8.01
CA LEU A 284 -2.16 -22.34 -8.03
C LEU A 284 -2.71 -23.17 -6.85
N CYS A 285 -3.80 -22.68 -6.22
CA CYS A 285 -4.52 -23.37 -5.16
C CYS A 285 -5.72 -24.15 -5.69
N ASP A 286 -6.34 -24.95 -4.81
CA ASP A 286 -7.62 -25.62 -5.09
C ASP A 286 -8.68 -24.61 -5.56
N LEU A 287 -9.33 -24.92 -6.71
CA LEU A 287 -10.36 -24.06 -7.29
C LEU A 287 -11.73 -24.21 -6.60
N THR A 288 -11.90 -25.22 -5.77
CA THR A 288 -13.19 -25.54 -5.12
C THR A 288 -13.09 -25.63 -3.60
N PRO A 289 -12.52 -24.60 -2.92
CA PRO A 289 -12.38 -24.67 -1.48
C PRO A 289 -13.74 -24.75 -0.79
N ALA A 290 -13.82 -25.48 0.32
CA ALA A 290 -15.07 -25.75 1.02
C ALA A 290 -15.85 -24.48 1.44
N TYR A 291 -15.16 -23.37 1.67
CA TYR A 291 -15.78 -22.09 2.04
C TYR A 291 -16.31 -21.29 0.84
N LEU A 292 -15.89 -21.62 -0.39
CA LEU A 292 -16.32 -20.95 -1.62
C LEU A 292 -16.38 -21.94 -2.80
N PRO A 293 -17.29 -22.95 -2.74
CA PRO A 293 -17.31 -24.03 -3.73
C PRO A 293 -17.80 -23.58 -5.11
N ILE A 294 -18.47 -22.45 -5.20
CA ILE A 294 -18.91 -21.82 -6.47
C ILE A 294 -18.18 -20.51 -6.62
N ASN A 295 -17.26 -20.47 -7.57
CA ASN A 295 -16.46 -19.29 -7.87
C ASN A 295 -16.08 -19.29 -9.37
N ASN A 296 -15.27 -18.34 -9.78
CA ASN A 296 -14.74 -18.23 -11.14
C ASN A 296 -13.19 -18.17 -11.14
N TRP A 297 -12.58 -18.91 -10.23
CA TRP A 297 -11.13 -19.05 -10.14
C TRP A 297 -10.59 -19.89 -11.28
N VAL A 298 -9.37 -19.59 -11.68
CA VAL A 298 -8.66 -20.32 -12.74
C VAL A 298 -7.20 -20.52 -12.35
N HIS A 299 -6.63 -21.65 -12.75
CA HIS A 299 -5.20 -21.86 -12.60
C HIS A 299 -4.43 -21.08 -13.65
N GLY A 300 -3.38 -20.39 -13.22
CA GLY A 300 -2.53 -19.68 -14.17
C GLY A 300 -1.34 -18.97 -13.52
N PHE A 301 -0.36 -18.69 -14.35
CA PHE A 301 0.87 -17.99 -13.98
C PHE A 301 1.36 -17.10 -15.13
N CYS A 302 2.43 -16.34 -14.91
CA CYS A 302 3.04 -15.53 -15.97
C CYS A 302 4.51 -15.89 -16.15
N ILE A 303 4.99 -15.74 -17.40
CA ILE A 303 6.40 -15.55 -17.71
C ILE A 303 6.60 -14.11 -18.17
N VAL A 304 7.65 -13.47 -17.68
CA VAL A 304 8.11 -12.17 -18.19
C VAL A 304 9.49 -12.40 -18.82
N ASP A 305 9.58 -12.27 -20.13
CA ASP A 305 10.84 -12.41 -20.88
C ASP A 305 11.23 -11.06 -21.47
N ASN A 306 12.34 -10.49 -20.98
CA ASN A 306 12.83 -9.17 -21.41
C ASN A 306 11.73 -8.08 -21.42
N GLY A 307 10.85 -8.08 -20.40
CA GLY A 307 9.74 -7.13 -20.27
C GLY A 307 8.47 -7.50 -21.05
N ILE A 308 8.46 -8.62 -21.76
CA ILE A 308 7.28 -9.13 -22.45
C ILE A 308 6.56 -10.14 -21.57
N VAL A 309 5.31 -9.83 -21.21
CA VAL A 309 4.48 -10.67 -20.34
C VAL A 309 3.69 -11.67 -21.17
N THR A 310 3.82 -12.94 -20.84
CA THR A 310 3.01 -14.03 -21.39
C THR A 310 2.25 -14.70 -20.23
N GLN A 311 0.93 -14.61 -20.24
CA GLN A 311 0.08 -15.35 -19.31
C GLN A 311 -0.06 -16.80 -19.81
N LYS A 312 -0.05 -17.73 -18.87
CA LYS A 312 -0.27 -19.16 -19.08
C LYS A 312 -1.44 -19.62 -18.23
N GLU A 313 -2.39 -20.26 -18.84
CA GLU A 313 -3.48 -20.96 -18.18
C GLU A 313 -3.13 -22.42 -18.00
N VAL A 314 -3.54 -23.03 -16.88
CA VAL A 314 -3.34 -24.44 -16.62
C VAL A 314 -4.69 -25.13 -16.51
N ILE A 315 -4.96 -26.06 -17.38
CA ILE A 315 -6.21 -26.86 -17.38
C ILE A 315 -5.83 -28.34 -17.19
N ASN A 316 -6.23 -28.90 -16.06
CA ASN A 316 -5.94 -30.30 -15.71
C ASN A 316 -4.43 -30.66 -15.82
N GLY A 317 -3.55 -29.74 -15.43
CA GLY A 317 -2.10 -29.89 -15.50
C GLY A 317 -1.49 -29.64 -16.90
N THR A 318 -2.29 -29.27 -17.88
CA THR A 318 -1.82 -28.92 -19.24
C THR A 318 -1.76 -27.39 -19.37
N ILE A 319 -0.66 -26.88 -19.91
CA ILE A 319 -0.43 -25.44 -20.11
C ILE A 319 -0.93 -25.00 -21.49
N HIS A 320 -1.66 -23.89 -21.51
CA HIS A 320 -2.23 -23.25 -22.69
C HIS A 320 -1.72 -21.83 -22.90
#